data_b54b55e9dc4279bc53b250098bee2d90
#
_entry.id   b54b55e9dc4279bc53b250098bee2d90
#
_cell.length_a   1.000
_cell.length_b   1.000
_cell.length_c   1.000
_cell.angle_alpha   90.00
_cell.angle_beta   90.00
_cell.angle_gamma   90.00
#
_symmetry.space_group_name_H-M   'P 1'
#
loop_
_entity.id
_entity.type
_entity.pdbx_description
1 polymer ?
#
loop_
_entity_poly.entity_id
_entity_poly.type
_entity_poly.pdbx_seq_one_letter_code
_entity_poly.pdbx_strand_id
1 'polypeptide(L)'
;MKLNVSLSPLCLALALFFGTAYADGGIVAGTMHKTGSLAVGKESVSGENAAAVGDKAKANGYKAVALGYDSAASGLSATALGGESKAEALRSVALGFRAHAKGTNDVAVGGAAAASGGQSVAVGLLSKASALRAVAVGNGAQASNIDAVAIGRDSEADALSATALGDRAKARGTQSLALASAAEAEGYQAVAVGTRAVSNAVNSVALGVESSATALNGLAVGTSSSVRKEGGTAVGGGASALEEKSLALGFQAKGKAEKGVALGAQSIADLAAGQAGYDFATQSVSQSEETAWKSTLGAVSVGNEKDSRQITHVAAGTQDTDAVNVAQVKRLAERWQADSQQKESAVAAQINQIRAETRVEMKKLEDRADAGSAAAIAVGNLGQAYQPGQGAVSIGSGVWRGKAGFAVGVSKVSASGKWLVKGSAVGASKGGAGGGASVTYLW
;
A
#
# COMPACT_ATOMS: atom_id res chain seq x y z
N MET A 1 -61.73 30.10 68.39
CA MET A 1 -61.46 29.12 67.37
C MET A 1 -60.00 28.64 67.57
N LYS A 2 -59.83 27.41 68.19
CA LYS A 2 -58.52 26.89 68.52
C LYS A 2 -57.99 26.19 67.31
N LEU A 3 -56.95 26.76 66.66
CA LEU A 3 -56.19 26.07 65.61
C LEU A 3 -55.26 25.02 66.26
N ASN A 4 -55.61 23.73 66.12
CA ASN A 4 -54.72 22.64 66.45
C ASN A 4 -53.78 22.42 65.26
N VAL A 5 -52.62 23.03 65.31
CA VAL A 5 -51.52 22.71 64.34
C VAL A 5 -50.71 21.54 64.89
N SER A 6 -50.98 20.31 64.43
CA SER A 6 -50.12 19.19 64.73
C SER A 6 -48.90 19.28 63.76
N LEU A 7 -47.81 19.84 64.24
CA LEU A 7 -46.49 19.77 63.54
C LEU A 7 -45.99 18.35 63.62
N SER A 8 -45.58 17.76 62.46
CA SER A 8 -44.91 16.46 62.48
C SER A 8 -43.61 16.55 63.29
N PRO A 9 -43.10 15.44 63.87
CA PRO A 9 -41.84 15.43 64.64
C PRO A 9 -40.64 15.97 63.88
N LEU A 10 -40.71 15.88 62.57
CA LEU A 10 -39.63 16.39 61.68
C LEU A 10 -39.58 17.92 61.60
N CYS A 11 -40.77 18.58 61.66
CA CYS A 11 -40.87 20.04 61.72
C CYS A 11 -40.34 20.60 63.02
N LEU A 12 -40.59 19.89 64.15
CA LEU A 12 -40.10 20.29 65.46
C LEU A 12 -38.59 20.08 65.62
N ALA A 13 -37.99 19.00 65.02
CA ALA A 13 -36.55 18.75 65.01
C ALA A 13 -35.79 19.78 64.17
N LEU A 14 -36.36 20.22 63.06
CA LEU A 14 -35.74 21.26 62.24
C LEU A 14 -35.77 22.65 62.90
N ALA A 15 -36.81 22.95 63.65
CA ALA A 15 -36.88 24.19 64.40
C ALA A 15 -35.93 24.23 65.60
N LEU A 16 -35.53 23.07 66.17
CA LEU A 16 -34.59 22.97 67.29
C LEU A 16 -33.10 22.99 66.84
N PHE A 17 -32.79 22.65 65.56
CA PHE A 17 -31.44 22.66 65.06
C PHE A 17 -30.93 24.05 64.58
N PHE A 18 -31.85 25.01 64.36
CA PHE A 18 -31.51 26.41 64.09
C PHE A 18 -31.67 27.28 65.35
N GLY A 19 -31.07 26.79 66.42
CA GLY A 19 -30.97 27.56 67.63
C GLY A 19 -30.16 28.85 67.44
N THR A 20 -30.85 30.00 67.62
CA THR A 20 -30.29 31.30 68.01
C THR A 20 -29.05 31.80 67.22
N ALA A 21 -29.24 32.17 65.98
CA ALA A 21 -28.41 33.24 65.40
C ALA A 21 -29.29 34.51 65.42
N TYR A 22 -28.99 35.44 66.32
CA TYR A 22 -29.55 36.79 66.38
C TYR A 22 -29.06 37.53 65.13
N ALA A 23 -29.85 37.53 64.11
CA ALA A 23 -29.90 38.58 63.09
C ALA A 23 -31.41 38.79 62.84
N ASP A 24 -31.84 39.99 62.71
CA ASP A 24 -33.22 40.51 62.61
C ASP A 24 -34.00 39.80 61.46
N GLY A 25 -34.47 38.56 61.73
CA GLY A 25 -35.14 37.70 60.77
C GLY A 25 -35.54 36.36 61.36
N GLY A 26 -36.66 36.34 62.13
CA GLY A 26 -37.27 35.11 62.63
C GLY A 26 -37.61 34.15 61.49
N ILE A 27 -37.76 32.84 61.77
CA ILE A 27 -38.27 31.86 60.82
C ILE A 27 -39.56 32.38 60.23
N VAL A 28 -39.54 32.87 59.00
CA VAL A 28 -40.77 33.30 58.31
C VAL A 28 -41.42 32.06 57.70
N ALA A 29 -42.56 31.70 58.17
CA ALA A 29 -43.39 30.66 57.57
C ALA A 29 -43.86 31.13 56.18
N GLY A 30 -43.56 30.33 55.13
CA GLY A 30 -44.11 30.57 53.81
C GLY A 30 -45.53 30.06 53.64
N THR A 31 -46.05 30.11 52.42
CA THR A 31 -47.41 29.65 52.09
C THR A 31 -47.42 28.14 51.91
N MET A 32 -48.08 27.43 52.77
CA MET A 32 -48.37 25.99 52.73
C MET A 32 -49.73 25.75 52.11
N HIS A 33 -49.86 25.13 51.01
CA HIS A 33 -51.11 24.93 50.31
C HIS A 33 -51.91 23.67 50.72
N LYS A 34 -51.25 22.64 51.24
CA LYS A 34 -51.89 21.32 51.55
C LYS A 34 -51.15 20.56 52.67
N THR A 35 -51.73 19.39 53.08
CA THR A 35 -51.21 18.50 54.10
C THR A 35 -49.81 17.95 53.75
N GLY A 36 -48.92 17.83 54.73
CA GLY A 36 -47.61 17.28 54.57
C GLY A 36 -46.56 18.20 53.90
N SER A 37 -46.88 19.47 53.67
CA SER A 37 -46.00 20.46 53.07
C SER A 37 -45.15 21.24 54.08
N LEU A 38 -43.94 21.66 53.68
CA LEU A 38 -43.08 22.54 54.47
C LEU A 38 -42.69 23.77 53.61
N ALA A 39 -42.97 24.97 54.14
CA ALA A 39 -42.48 26.20 53.50
C ALA A 39 -41.80 27.07 54.56
N VAL A 40 -40.49 27.38 54.31
CA VAL A 40 -39.65 28.20 55.21
C VAL A 40 -38.95 29.26 54.38
N GLY A 41 -39.15 30.51 54.68
CA GLY A 41 -38.58 31.66 53.98
C GLY A 41 -39.62 32.66 53.49
N LYS A 42 -39.19 33.91 53.27
CA LYS A 42 -40.08 34.98 52.76
C LYS A 42 -40.55 34.62 51.34
N GLU A 43 -41.85 34.71 51.08
CA GLU A 43 -42.48 34.37 49.79
C GLU A 43 -42.23 32.90 49.32
N SER A 44 -41.80 31.99 50.22
CA SER A 44 -41.73 30.58 49.92
C SER A 44 -43.08 29.92 49.74
N VAL A 45 -43.21 28.98 48.76
CA VAL A 45 -44.47 28.30 48.42
C VAL A 45 -44.24 26.81 48.31
N SER A 46 -44.99 25.99 49.00
CA SER A 46 -44.94 24.53 48.88
C SER A 46 -46.30 23.93 48.50
N GLY A 47 -46.29 23.00 47.55
CA GLY A 47 -47.41 22.19 47.12
C GLY A 47 -47.64 20.99 48.05
N GLU A 48 -48.46 20.01 47.64
CA GLU A 48 -48.82 18.83 48.41
C GLU A 48 -47.60 17.87 48.58
N ASN A 49 -47.32 17.47 49.84
CA ASN A 49 -46.20 16.65 50.24
C ASN A 49 -44.82 17.21 49.77
N ALA A 50 -44.73 18.50 49.55
CA ALA A 50 -43.54 19.17 49.01
C ALA A 50 -42.84 20.00 50.13
N ALA A 51 -41.53 20.27 49.90
CA ALA A 51 -40.69 21.08 50.78
C ALA A 51 -40.06 22.26 50.03
N ALA A 52 -40.32 23.49 50.47
CA ALA A 52 -39.70 24.72 49.97
C ALA A 52 -38.99 25.43 51.15
N VAL A 53 -37.67 25.58 51.05
CA VAL A 53 -36.80 26.20 52.04
C VAL A 53 -35.92 27.24 51.42
N GLY A 54 -36.08 28.50 51.79
CA GLY A 54 -35.36 29.64 51.24
C GLY A 54 -36.32 30.76 50.82
N ASP A 55 -35.82 32.00 50.79
CA ASP A 55 -36.64 33.13 50.31
C ASP A 55 -36.97 32.91 48.83
N LYS A 56 -38.24 33.12 48.47
CA LYS A 56 -38.80 32.88 47.12
C LYS A 56 -38.73 31.42 46.62
N ALA A 57 -38.37 30.44 47.47
CA ALA A 57 -38.35 29.05 47.10
C ALA A 57 -39.76 28.53 46.72
N LYS A 58 -39.86 27.79 45.58
CA LYS A 58 -41.15 27.28 45.05
C LYS A 58 -41.11 25.78 44.83
N ALA A 59 -41.74 24.98 45.66
CA ALA A 59 -41.90 23.55 45.47
C ALA A 59 -43.36 23.24 45.08
N ASN A 60 -43.74 23.58 43.84
CA ASN A 60 -45.10 23.48 43.35
C ASN A 60 -45.54 22.06 42.97
N GLY A 61 -44.57 21.22 42.60
CA GLY A 61 -44.82 19.82 42.21
C GLY A 61 -45.22 18.95 43.42
N TYR A 62 -46.06 17.93 43.19
CA TYR A 62 -46.34 16.90 44.20
C TYR A 62 -45.07 16.16 44.57
N LYS A 63 -44.75 16.04 45.86
CA LYS A 63 -43.47 15.47 46.36
C LYS A 63 -42.23 16.19 45.88
N ALA A 64 -42.32 17.47 45.52
CA ALA A 64 -41.15 18.23 45.04
C ALA A 64 -40.33 18.79 46.21
N VAL A 65 -39.05 19.04 45.98
CA VAL A 65 -38.12 19.65 46.94
C VAL A 65 -37.45 20.87 46.31
N ALA A 66 -37.62 22.06 46.89
CA ALA A 66 -36.92 23.27 46.48
C ALA A 66 -36.12 23.84 47.66
N LEU A 67 -34.82 23.88 47.59
CA LEU A 67 -33.94 24.38 48.63
C LEU A 67 -32.96 25.42 48.07
N GLY A 68 -33.10 26.66 48.51
CA GLY A 68 -32.25 27.77 48.08
C GLY A 68 -33.06 29.02 47.74
N TYR A 69 -32.39 30.19 47.67
CA TYR A 69 -32.99 31.44 47.24
C TYR A 69 -33.54 31.33 45.81
N ASP A 70 -34.78 31.67 45.58
CA ASP A 70 -35.48 31.63 44.29
C ASP A 70 -35.37 30.26 43.56
N SER A 71 -35.21 29.17 44.32
CA SER A 71 -35.20 27.82 43.76
C SER A 71 -36.62 27.40 43.35
N ALA A 72 -36.77 26.64 42.26
CA ALA A 72 -38.07 26.23 41.73
C ALA A 72 -38.10 24.75 41.38
N ALA A 73 -38.95 23.95 42.03
CA ALA A 73 -39.23 22.56 41.70
C ALA A 73 -40.71 22.43 41.30
N SER A 74 -41.01 22.50 40.01
CA SER A 74 -42.38 22.53 39.49
C SER A 74 -42.90 21.15 39.08
N GLY A 75 -41.99 20.24 38.73
CA GLY A 75 -42.34 18.89 38.29
C GLY A 75 -42.75 17.96 39.42
N LEU A 76 -43.56 16.94 39.12
CA LEU A 76 -43.86 15.85 40.05
C LEU A 76 -42.56 15.15 40.47
N SER A 77 -42.32 15.06 41.80
CA SER A 77 -41.09 14.51 42.39
C SER A 77 -39.80 15.20 41.89
N ALA A 78 -39.87 16.45 41.51
CA ALA A 78 -38.71 17.22 41.07
C ALA A 78 -37.90 17.70 42.28
N THR A 79 -36.59 17.85 42.12
CA THR A 79 -35.66 18.34 43.15
C THR A 79 -34.83 19.50 42.62
N ALA A 80 -34.97 20.68 43.22
CA ALA A 80 -34.15 21.86 42.93
C ALA A 80 -33.38 22.27 44.18
N LEU A 81 -32.05 22.14 44.14
CA LEU A 81 -31.16 22.45 45.26
C LEU A 81 -30.10 23.44 44.83
N GLY A 82 -30.13 24.64 45.34
CA GLY A 82 -29.24 25.74 45.02
C GLY A 82 -29.97 27.04 44.70
N GLY A 83 -29.29 28.19 44.85
CA GLY A 83 -29.90 29.47 44.49
C GLY A 83 -30.27 29.54 43.00
N GLU A 84 -31.49 30.01 42.69
CA GLU A 84 -32.03 30.16 41.34
C GLU A 84 -32.07 28.82 40.54
N SER A 85 -31.93 27.63 41.20
CA SER A 85 -32.02 26.33 40.56
C SER A 85 -33.45 26.02 40.09
N LYS A 86 -33.62 25.34 38.96
CA LYS A 86 -34.93 25.03 38.37
C LYS A 86 -35.05 23.56 37.96
N ALA A 87 -36.02 22.84 38.52
CA ALA A 87 -36.40 21.49 38.15
C ALA A 87 -37.86 21.48 37.68
N GLU A 88 -38.09 21.54 36.36
CA GLU A 88 -39.40 21.89 35.80
C GLU A 88 -40.27 20.66 35.48
N ALA A 89 -39.64 19.53 35.12
CA ALA A 89 -40.40 18.36 34.66
C ALA A 89 -40.45 17.20 35.68
N LEU A 90 -41.20 16.16 35.32
CA LEU A 90 -41.34 14.94 36.11
C LEU A 90 -39.98 14.33 36.48
N ARG A 91 -39.73 14.11 37.77
CA ARG A 91 -38.48 13.50 38.31
C ARG A 91 -37.20 14.19 37.89
N SER A 92 -37.29 15.48 37.54
CA SER A 92 -36.08 16.24 37.20
C SER A 92 -35.28 16.62 38.44
N VAL A 93 -33.96 16.70 38.32
CA VAL A 93 -33.02 17.04 39.39
C VAL A 93 -32.12 18.20 38.94
N ALA A 94 -32.19 19.34 39.64
CA ALA A 94 -31.33 20.48 39.42
C ALA A 94 -30.55 20.79 40.70
N LEU A 95 -29.22 20.57 40.70
CA LEU A 95 -28.33 20.73 41.83
C LEU A 95 -27.21 21.72 41.50
N GLY A 96 -27.26 22.91 42.11
CA GLY A 96 -26.27 23.97 41.92
C GLY A 96 -26.88 25.33 41.67
N PHE A 97 -26.08 26.39 41.79
CA PHE A 97 -26.53 27.74 41.49
C PHE A 97 -26.92 27.85 40.01
N ARG A 98 -28.15 28.28 39.71
CA ARG A 98 -28.74 28.37 38.37
C ARG A 98 -28.75 27.06 37.58
N ALA A 99 -28.63 25.91 38.26
CA ALA A 99 -28.81 24.63 37.58
C ALA A 99 -30.24 24.50 37.02
N HIS A 100 -30.39 23.98 35.81
CA HIS A 100 -31.70 23.91 35.15
C HIS A 100 -31.94 22.51 34.53
N ALA A 101 -32.90 21.78 35.10
CA ALA A 101 -33.38 20.50 34.59
C ALA A 101 -34.81 20.68 34.05
N LYS A 102 -34.96 20.76 32.72
CA LYS A 102 -36.20 21.12 32.03
C LYS A 102 -37.01 19.91 31.56
N GLY A 103 -36.35 18.83 31.13
CA GLY A 103 -37.00 17.64 30.60
C GLY A 103 -37.32 16.58 31.68
N THR A 104 -38.19 15.64 31.33
CA THR A 104 -38.55 14.49 32.20
C THR A 104 -37.31 13.62 32.46
N ASN A 105 -37.07 13.29 33.74
CA ASN A 105 -35.93 12.54 34.24
C ASN A 105 -34.57 13.19 33.92
N ASP A 106 -34.54 14.49 33.67
CA ASP A 106 -33.27 15.21 33.45
C ASP A 106 -32.52 15.42 34.78
N VAL A 107 -31.21 15.39 34.69
CA VAL A 107 -30.27 15.63 35.79
C VAL A 107 -29.30 16.76 35.42
N ALA A 108 -29.40 17.89 36.14
CA ALA A 108 -28.48 19.02 35.98
C ALA A 108 -27.73 19.25 37.30
N VAL A 109 -26.40 19.01 37.31
CA VAL A 109 -25.57 19.14 38.52
C VAL A 109 -24.39 20.06 38.23
N GLY A 110 -24.34 21.20 38.88
CA GLY A 110 -23.26 22.20 38.71
C GLY A 110 -23.78 23.61 38.50
N GLY A 111 -22.93 24.61 38.65
CA GLY A 111 -23.31 26.00 38.42
C GLY A 111 -23.74 26.22 36.96
N ALA A 112 -24.96 26.71 36.74
CA ALA A 112 -25.54 26.91 35.42
C ALA A 112 -25.50 25.64 34.48
N ALA A 113 -25.46 24.46 35.07
CA ALA A 113 -25.65 23.22 34.32
C ALA A 113 -27.05 23.17 33.73
N ALA A 114 -27.23 22.75 32.49
CA ALA A 114 -28.52 22.71 31.80
C ALA A 114 -28.77 21.35 31.14
N ALA A 115 -29.80 20.65 31.62
CA ALA A 115 -30.33 19.43 31.04
C ALA A 115 -31.75 19.72 30.52
N SER A 116 -31.98 19.59 29.21
CA SER A 116 -33.26 20.01 28.62
C SER A 116 -33.84 19.01 27.60
N GLY A 117 -33.19 17.88 27.38
CA GLY A 117 -33.56 16.96 26.33
C GLY A 117 -34.55 15.87 26.69
N GLY A 118 -34.78 15.63 27.98
CA GLY A 118 -35.46 14.45 28.48
C GLY A 118 -34.52 13.25 28.62
N GLN A 119 -34.49 12.66 29.83
CA GLN A 119 -33.54 11.61 30.21
C GLN A 119 -32.08 12.04 30.00
N SER A 120 -31.84 13.34 29.98
CA SER A 120 -30.52 13.91 29.73
C SER A 120 -29.78 14.17 31.05
N VAL A 121 -28.43 14.15 31.00
CA VAL A 121 -27.54 14.35 32.15
C VAL A 121 -26.52 15.44 31.83
N ALA A 122 -26.56 16.54 32.58
CA ALA A 122 -25.58 17.61 32.52
C ALA A 122 -24.88 17.75 33.87
N VAL A 123 -23.59 17.44 33.95
CA VAL A 123 -22.77 17.50 35.16
C VAL A 123 -21.55 18.35 34.96
N GLY A 124 -21.41 19.46 35.67
CA GLY A 124 -20.31 20.39 35.60
C GLY A 124 -20.76 21.84 35.41
N LEU A 125 -19.86 22.76 35.69
CA LEU A 125 -20.10 24.19 35.45
C LEU A 125 -20.38 24.44 33.96
N LEU A 126 -21.53 25.09 33.64
CA LEU A 126 -21.93 25.43 32.27
C LEU A 126 -22.12 24.23 31.33
N SER A 127 -22.22 23.00 31.89
CA SER A 127 -22.49 21.81 31.06
C SER A 127 -23.89 21.89 30.44
N LYS A 128 -24.05 21.36 29.20
CA LYS A 128 -25.30 21.39 28.44
C LYS A 128 -25.63 20.05 27.82
N ALA A 129 -26.74 19.44 28.23
CA ALA A 129 -27.30 18.24 27.60
C ALA A 129 -28.67 18.60 27.02
N SER A 130 -28.72 18.93 25.71
CA SER A 130 -29.88 19.60 25.12
C SER A 130 -30.86 18.67 24.42
N ALA A 131 -30.48 17.41 24.16
CA ALA A 131 -31.30 16.46 23.44
C ALA A 131 -31.63 15.19 24.24
N LEU A 132 -32.56 14.40 23.72
CA LEU A 132 -33.02 13.15 24.35
C LEU A 132 -31.83 12.19 24.60
N ARG A 133 -31.73 11.73 25.86
CA ARG A 133 -30.66 10.82 26.33
C ARG A 133 -29.23 11.36 26.18
N ALA A 134 -29.09 12.67 25.98
CA ALA A 134 -27.80 13.30 25.89
C ALA A 134 -27.06 13.31 27.24
N VAL A 135 -25.74 13.10 27.22
CA VAL A 135 -24.87 13.13 28.42
C VAL A 135 -23.75 14.14 28.23
N ALA A 136 -23.72 15.18 29.09
CA ALA A 136 -22.68 16.21 29.10
C ALA A 136 -22.00 16.25 30.47
N VAL A 137 -20.75 15.81 30.58
CA VAL A 137 -20.01 15.77 31.85
C VAL A 137 -18.71 16.51 31.74
N GLY A 138 -18.56 17.60 32.41
CA GLY A 138 -17.36 18.47 32.41
C GLY A 138 -17.71 19.94 32.38
N ASN A 139 -16.75 20.79 32.71
CA ASN A 139 -16.92 22.22 32.57
C ASN A 139 -17.09 22.57 31.08
N GLY A 140 -18.20 23.25 30.73
CA GLY A 140 -18.49 23.65 29.36
C GLY A 140 -18.80 22.49 28.38
N ALA A 141 -18.92 21.24 28.87
CA ALA A 141 -19.27 20.10 28.02
C ALA A 141 -20.64 20.30 27.35
N GLN A 142 -20.75 19.96 26.06
CA GLN A 142 -21.97 20.14 25.27
C GLN A 142 -22.35 18.85 24.54
N ALA A 143 -23.54 18.32 24.82
CA ALA A 143 -24.15 17.21 24.10
C ALA A 143 -25.47 17.70 23.49
N SER A 144 -25.45 18.02 22.19
CA SER A 144 -26.51 18.80 21.55
C SER A 144 -27.50 17.96 20.75
N ASN A 145 -27.26 16.65 20.60
CA ASN A 145 -28.10 15.77 19.78
C ASN A 145 -28.48 14.47 20.52
N ILE A 146 -29.48 13.76 19.96
CA ILE A 146 -30.00 12.51 20.53
C ILE A 146 -28.88 11.48 20.71
N ASP A 147 -28.82 10.84 21.88
CA ASP A 147 -27.83 9.84 22.26
C ASP A 147 -26.36 10.35 22.21
N ALA A 148 -26.17 11.68 22.16
CA ALA A 148 -24.83 12.26 22.14
C ALA A 148 -24.19 12.21 23.54
N VAL A 149 -22.88 11.92 23.58
CA VAL A 149 -22.10 11.83 24.82
C VAL A 149 -20.89 12.76 24.72
N ALA A 150 -20.82 13.79 25.58
CA ALA A 150 -19.72 14.73 25.69
C ALA A 150 -19.11 14.66 27.09
N ILE A 151 -17.92 14.13 27.25
CA ILE A 151 -17.25 14.00 28.56
C ILE A 151 -15.85 14.63 28.49
N GLY A 152 -15.66 15.68 29.28
CA GLY A 152 -14.42 16.44 29.32
C GLY A 152 -14.67 17.93 29.30
N ARG A 153 -13.68 18.72 29.69
CA ARG A 153 -13.79 20.19 29.64
C ARG A 153 -13.95 20.64 28.16
N ASP A 154 -14.95 21.48 27.89
CA ASP A 154 -15.22 22.02 26.55
C ASP A 154 -15.36 20.94 25.46
N SER A 155 -15.77 19.71 25.84
CA SER A 155 -16.06 18.66 24.88
C SER A 155 -17.39 18.92 24.15
N GLU A 156 -17.45 18.59 22.86
CA GLU A 156 -18.60 18.84 21.99
C GLU A 156 -19.04 17.56 21.27
N ALA A 157 -20.30 17.13 21.49
CA ALA A 157 -20.95 16.04 20.77
C ALA A 157 -22.24 16.58 20.12
N ASP A 158 -22.13 17.04 18.85
CA ASP A 158 -23.20 17.82 18.23
C ASP A 158 -24.05 17.01 17.23
N ALA A 159 -23.70 15.76 16.98
CA ALA A 159 -24.43 14.93 16.04
C ALA A 159 -25.11 13.72 16.71
N LEU A 160 -26.04 13.09 15.98
CA LEU A 160 -26.77 11.90 16.45
C LEU A 160 -25.80 10.78 16.83
N SER A 161 -25.92 10.27 18.05
CA SER A 161 -25.08 9.19 18.61
C SER A 161 -23.56 9.49 18.54
N ALA A 162 -23.17 10.75 18.50
CA ALA A 162 -21.79 11.17 18.55
C ALA A 162 -21.20 11.02 19.95
N THR A 163 -19.95 10.65 20.07
CA THR A 163 -19.23 10.49 21.33
C THR A 163 -17.93 11.28 21.34
N ALA A 164 -17.85 12.29 22.21
CA ALA A 164 -16.66 13.10 22.44
C ALA A 164 -16.14 12.86 23.86
N LEU A 165 -14.96 12.28 24.01
CA LEU A 165 -14.35 11.96 25.29
C LEU A 165 -12.92 12.53 25.37
N GLY A 166 -12.75 13.61 26.14
CA GLY A 166 -11.48 14.29 26.34
C GLY A 166 -11.63 15.80 26.42
N ASP A 167 -10.58 16.48 26.88
CA ASP A 167 -10.53 17.93 26.91
C ASP A 167 -10.64 18.49 25.46
N ARG A 168 -11.65 19.32 25.21
CA ARG A 168 -11.92 19.89 23.88
C ARG A 168 -12.05 18.86 22.74
N ALA A 169 -12.44 17.62 23.05
CA ALA A 169 -12.76 16.64 22.03
C ALA A 169 -14.03 17.06 21.27
N LYS A 170 -14.07 16.84 19.96
CA LYS A 170 -15.19 17.24 19.08
C LYS A 170 -15.65 16.07 18.23
N ALA A 171 -16.89 15.63 18.45
CA ALA A 171 -17.58 14.62 17.66
C ALA A 171 -18.78 15.27 16.97
N ARG A 172 -18.61 15.70 15.72
CA ARG A 172 -19.62 16.45 14.96
C ARG A 172 -20.23 15.63 13.82
N GLY A 173 -19.68 14.47 13.51
CA GLY A 173 -20.28 13.53 12.58
C GLY A 173 -21.31 12.61 13.25
N THR A 174 -22.39 12.28 12.55
CA THR A 174 -23.34 11.25 13.04
C THR A 174 -22.60 9.94 13.26
N GLN A 175 -22.81 9.33 14.44
CA GLN A 175 -22.15 8.09 14.89
C GLN A 175 -20.61 8.21 14.94
N SER A 176 -20.10 9.41 15.11
CA SER A 176 -18.65 9.63 15.20
C SER A 176 -18.11 9.44 16.61
N LEU A 177 -16.82 9.13 16.71
CA LEU A 177 -16.08 8.97 17.97
C LEU A 177 -14.83 9.84 17.98
N ALA A 178 -14.75 10.79 18.91
CA ALA A 178 -13.55 11.58 19.19
C ALA A 178 -13.04 11.24 20.60
N LEU A 179 -11.90 10.59 20.71
CA LEU A 179 -11.33 10.12 21.98
C LEU A 179 -9.92 10.69 22.18
N ALA A 180 -9.73 11.46 23.19
CA ALA A 180 -8.58 12.15 23.76
C ALA A 180 -8.61 13.67 23.55
N SER A 181 -7.64 14.38 24.13
CA SER A 181 -7.60 15.84 24.09
C SER A 181 -7.53 16.38 22.66
N ALA A 182 -8.45 17.30 22.34
CA ALA A 182 -8.55 17.94 21.04
C ALA A 182 -8.65 16.97 19.84
N ALA A 183 -9.16 15.76 20.05
CA ALA A 183 -9.51 14.85 18.95
C ALA A 183 -10.73 15.39 18.19
N GLU A 184 -10.73 15.32 16.86
CA GLU A 184 -11.81 15.83 16.00
C GLU A 184 -12.33 14.73 15.05
N ALA A 185 -13.63 14.40 15.16
CA ALA A 185 -14.32 13.44 14.32
C ALA A 185 -15.56 14.11 13.70
N GLU A 186 -15.45 14.61 12.47
CA GLU A 186 -16.51 15.39 11.81
C GLU A 186 -17.26 14.61 10.72
N GLY A 187 -16.65 13.53 10.18
CA GLY A 187 -17.29 12.71 9.17
C GLY A 187 -18.37 11.77 9.74
N TYR A 188 -19.33 11.36 8.92
CA TYR A 188 -20.25 10.27 9.24
C TYR A 188 -19.45 9.00 9.56
N GLN A 189 -19.70 8.38 10.71
CA GLN A 189 -18.99 7.20 11.24
C GLN A 189 -17.47 7.40 11.35
N ALA A 190 -17.00 8.63 11.47
CA ALA A 190 -15.59 8.94 11.64
C ALA A 190 -15.09 8.55 13.03
N VAL A 191 -13.86 8.06 13.11
CA VAL A 191 -13.21 7.68 14.37
C VAL A 191 -11.87 8.42 14.51
N ALA A 192 -11.73 9.27 15.53
CA ALA A 192 -10.51 9.97 15.87
C ALA A 192 -10.07 9.60 17.29
N VAL A 193 -8.97 8.86 17.44
CA VAL A 193 -8.44 8.41 18.72
C VAL A 193 -7.00 8.83 18.89
N GLY A 194 -6.72 9.74 19.79
CA GLY A 194 -5.41 10.30 20.05
C GLY A 194 -5.43 11.81 20.17
N THR A 195 -4.50 12.35 20.92
CA THR A 195 -4.38 13.81 21.09
C THR A 195 -4.21 14.49 19.73
N ARG A 196 -5.10 15.44 19.41
CA ARG A 196 -5.16 16.13 18.11
C ARG A 196 -5.32 15.19 16.89
N ALA A 197 -5.87 13.98 17.08
CA ALA A 197 -6.26 13.13 15.97
C ALA A 197 -7.41 13.76 15.19
N VAL A 198 -7.38 13.70 13.86
CA VAL A 198 -8.36 14.33 12.97
C VAL A 198 -8.93 13.29 12.01
N SER A 199 -10.27 13.13 12.01
CA SER A 199 -11.00 12.21 11.14
C SER A 199 -12.25 12.93 10.60
N ASN A 200 -12.09 13.64 9.46
CA ASN A 200 -13.10 14.58 8.98
C ASN A 200 -13.91 14.07 7.78
N ALA A 201 -13.60 12.91 7.27
CA ALA A 201 -14.33 12.34 6.14
C ALA A 201 -15.22 11.16 6.55
N VAL A 202 -16.18 10.82 5.69
CA VAL A 202 -17.07 9.66 5.89
C VAL A 202 -16.27 8.38 6.01
N ASN A 203 -16.59 7.56 7.03
CA ASN A 203 -15.94 6.28 7.35
C ASN A 203 -14.42 6.37 7.54
N SER A 204 -13.87 7.55 7.80
CA SER A 204 -12.45 7.70 8.04
C SER A 204 -12.06 7.30 9.46
N VAL A 205 -10.83 6.81 9.63
CA VAL A 205 -10.28 6.35 10.91
C VAL A 205 -8.89 6.92 11.13
N ALA A 206 -8.71 7.69 12.20
CA ALA A 206 -7.43 8.25 12.62
C ALA A 206 -7.09 7.76 14.03
N LEU A 207 -6.06 6.91 14.16
CA LEU A 207 -5.61 6.35 15.44
C LEU A 207 -4.15 6.72 15.71
N GLY A 208 -3.92 7.60 16.66
CA GLY A 208 -2.59 8.05 17.06
C GLY A 208 -2.53 9.55 17.31
N VAL A 209 -1.52 9.98 18.03
CA VAL A 209 -1.29 11.42 18.27
C VAL A 209 -1.04 12.12 16.93
N GLU A 210 -1.79 13.21 16.68
CA GLU A 210 -1.69 13.98 15.42
C GLU A 210 -1.94 13.15 14.13
N SER A 211 -2.58 11.99 14.25
CA SER A 211 -2.99 11.23 13.07
C SER A 211 -4.08 11.97 12.30
N SER A 212 -4.09 11.86 10.98
CA SER A 212 -5.01 12.62 10.12
C SER A 212 -5.59 11.77 8.99
N ALA A 213 -6.89 11.51 9.03
CA ALA A 213 -7.64 10.81 7.98
C ALA A 213 -8.71 11.77 7.43
N THR A 214 -8.38 12.52 6.37
CA THR A 214 -9.24 13.56 5.81
C THR A 214 -9.93 13.17 4.51
N ALA A 215 -9.83 11.90 4.12
CA ALA A 215 -10.41 11.37 2.90
C ALA A 215 -11.39 10.23 3.16
N LEU A 216 -12.39 10.09 2.29
CA LEU A 216 -13.41 9.03 2.32
C LEU A 216 -12.75 7.65 2.46
N ASN A 217 -13.22 6.85 3.44
CA ASN A 217 -12.69 5.51 3.74
C ASN A 217 -11.18 5.49 4.04
N GLY A 218 -10.61 6.60 4.46
CA GLY A 218 -9.19 6.71 4.80
C GLY A 218 -8.85 6.08 6.15
N LEU A 219 -7.73 5.36 6.24
CA LEU A 219 -7.22 4.74 7.47
C LEU A 219 -5.81 5.26 7.80
N ALA A 220 -5.68 6.05 8.86
CA ALA A 220 -4.41 6.57 9.37
C ALA A 220 -4.14 6.01 10.78
N VAL A 221 -3.12 5.16 10.93
CA VAL A 221 -2.74 4.54 12.20
C VAL A 221 -1.29 4.81 12.53
N GLY A 222 -1.04 5.50 13.62
CA GLY A 222 0.30 5.88 14.09
C GLY A 222 0.43 7.38 14.32
N THR A 223 1.40 7.77 15.13
CA THR A 223 1.70 9.20 15.39
C THR A 223 2.00 9.92 14.09
N SER A 224 1.34 11.04 13.83
CA SER A 224 1.51 11.87 12.64
C SER A 224 1.32 11.12 11.31
N SER A 225 0.59 10.00 11.33
CA SER A 225 0.19 9.31 10.09
C SER A 225 -0.85 10.13 9.32
N SER A 226 -0.85 10.07 7.99
CA SER A 226 -1.78 10.89 7.21
C SER A 226 -2.35 10.19 5.98
N VAL A 227 -3.65 10.39 5.73
CA VAL A 227 -4.35 9.95 4.52
C VAL A 227 -5.09 11.14 3.93
N ARG A 228 -4.81 11.47 2.66
CA ARG A 228 -5.34 12.66 1.98
C ARG A 228 -6.25 12.35 0.80
N LYS A 229 -6.27 11.11 0.33
CA LYS A 229 -7.06 10.67 -0.84
C LYS A 229 -7.86 9.42 -0.51
N GLU A 230 -8.98 9.26 -1.23
CA GLU A 230 -9.96 8.19 -1.02
C GLU A 230 -9.33 6.80 -0.95
N GLY A 231 -9.79 5.99 0.01
CA GLY A 231 -9.37 4.61 0.18
C GLY A 231 -7.89 4.42 0.53
N GLY A 232 -7.18 5.51 0.83
CA GLY A 232 -5.78 5.45 1.26
C GLY A 232 -5.62 4.79 2.63
N THR A 233 -4.52 4.08 2.83
CA THR A 233 -4.18 3.42 4.09
C THR A 233 -2.75 3.76 4.49
N ALA A 234 -2.57 4.38 5.66
CA ALA A 234 -1.27 4.75 6.22
C ALA A 234 -1.13 4.14 7.62
N VAL A 235 -0.21 3.20 7.79
CA VAL A 235 0.04 2.51 9.06
C VAL A 235 1.53 2.61 9.44
N GLY A 236 1.80 3.32 10.52
CA GLY A 236 3.15 3.59 11.02
C GLY A 236 3.34 5.06 11.39
N GLY A 237 4.27 5.35 12.29
CA GLY A 237 4.60 6.72 12.65
C GLY A 237 5.08 7.50 11.42
N GLY A 238 4.43 8.64 11.11
CA GLY A 238 4.75 9.45 9.94
C GLY A 238 4.42 8.81 8.58
N ALA A 239 3.74 7.66 8.55
CA ALA A 239 3.28 7.05 7.30
C ALA A 239 2.29 7.96 6.56
N SER A 240 2.35 7.99 5.22
CA SER A 240 1.51 8.89 4.44
C SER A 240 0.99 8.20 3.17
N ALA A 241 -0.34 8.08 3.05
CA ALA A 241 -1.02 7.68 1.82
C ALA A 241 -1.51 8.94 1.10
N LEU A 242 -0.82 9.33 0.04
CA LEU A 242 -0.98 10.63 -0.61
C LEU A 242 -1.85 10.57 -1.86
N GLU A 243 -2.00 9.38 -2.44
CA GLU A 243 -2.78 9.15 -3.64
C GLU A 243 -3.91 8.13 -3.40
N GLU A 244 -4.86 8.09 -4.35
CA GLU A 244 -6.07 7.27 -4.25
C GLU A 244 -5.71 5.79 -4.10
N LYS A 245 -6.35 5.13 -3.12
CA LYS A 245 -6.18 3.71 -2.82
C LYS A 245 -4.71 3.27 -2.59
N SER A 246 -3.84 4.24 -2.26
CA SER A 246 -2.44 3.93 -1.94
C SER A 246 -2.28 3.34 -0.54
N LEU A 247 -1.30 2.46 -0.36
CA LEU A 247 -0.93 1.86 0.92
C LEU A 247 0.48 2.29 1.33
N ALA A 248 0.60 2.83 2.53
CA ALA A 248 1.88 3.12 3.18
C ALA A 248 1.96 2.36 4.50
N LEU A 249 2.75 1.30 4.56
CA LEU A 249 2.91 0.43 5.73
C LEU A 249 4.36 0.45 6.23
N GLY A 250 4.59 1.11 7.34
CA GLY A 250 5.89 1.25 8.00
C GLY A 250 6.18 2.68 8.47
N PHE A 251 7.17 2.84 9.34
CA PHE A 251 7.62 4.15 9.80
C PHE A 251 8.03 5.03 8.60
N GLN A 252 7.40 6.22 8.47
CA GLN A 252 7.64 7.18 7.36
C GLN A 252 7.48 6.61 5.94
N ALA A 253 6.75 5.50 5.78
CA ALA A 253 6.41 4.99 4.45
C ALA A 253 5.51 5.97 3.68
N LYS A 254 5.65 6.05 2.35
CA LYS A 254 4.90 7.00 1.51
C LYS A 254 4.31 6.32 0.27
N GLY A 255 2.98 6.28 0.19
CA GLY A 255 2.25 5.91 -1.03
C GLY A 255 2.02 7.16 -1.89
N LYS A 256 2.84 7.38 -2.92
CA LYS A 256 2.81 8.54 -3.81
C LYS A 256 2.23 8.25 -5.20
N ALA A 257 1.97 6.98 -5.51
CA ALA A 257 1.31 6.59 -6.74
C ALA A 257 -0.09 6.05 -6.43
N GLU A 258 -1.04 6.29 -7.34
CA GLU A 258 -2.39 5.70 -7.26
C GLU A 258 -2.27 4.17 -7.20
N LYS A 259 -2.96 3.55 -6.23
CA LYS A 259 -2.90 2.09 -5.95
C LYS A 259 -1.48 1.55 -5.70
N GLY A 260 -0.51 2.45 -5.44
CA GLY A 260 0.86 2.08 -5.09
C GLY A 260 0.96 1.54 -3.67
N VAL A 261 1.89 0.63 -3.42
CA VAL A 261 2.12 -0.02 -2.13
C VAL A 261 3.54 0.24 -1.65
N ALA A 262 3.70 1.03 -0.59
CA ALA A 262 4.98 1.23 0.08
C ALA A 262 5.06 0.31 1.31
N LEU A 263 5.92 -0.68 1.28
CA LEU A 263 6.04 -1.71 2.32
C LEU A 263 7.39 -1.65 3.04
N GLY A 264 7.36 -1.31 4.31
CA GLY A 264 8.53 -1.18 5.17
C GLY A 264 8.87 0.27 5.52
N ALA A 265 9.66 0.45 6.58
CA ALA A 265 10.07 1.77 7.03
C ALA A 265 10.76 2.56 5.91
N GLN A 266 10.37 3.82 5.72
CA GLN A 266 10.91 4.76 4.72
C GLN A 266 10.74 4.32 3.25
N SER A 267 9.97 3.27 2.97
CA SER A 267 9.65 2.87 1.59
C SER A 267 8.81 3.93 0.89
N ILE A 268 9.07 4.13 -0.40
CA ILE A 268 8.35 5.12 -1.22
C ILE A 268 7.81 4.41 -2.47
N ALA A 269 6.50 4.37 -2.63
CA ALA A 269 5.84 3.87 -3.83
C ALA A 269 5.41 5.07 -4.68
N ASP A 270 6.24 5.50 -5.61
CA ASP A 270 6.03 6.65 -6.49
C ASP A 270 5.92 6.30 -7.97
N LEU A 271 6.11 5.03 -8.32
CA LEU A 271 5.99 4.56 -9.69
C LEU A 271 4.52 4.25 -10.01
N ALA A 272 3.95 5.04 -10.91
CA ALA A 272 2.56 4.88 -11.35
C ALA A 272 2.38 3.66 -12.28
N ALA A 273 1.12 3.27 -12.51
CA ALA A 273 0.75 2.30 -13.53
C ALA A 273 1.22 2.70 -14.94
N GLY A 274 1.27 1.74 -15.87
CA GLY A 274 1.62 1.96 -17.28
C GLY A 274 3.12 1.88 -17.57
N GLN A 275 3.96 1.50 -16.59
CA GLN A 275 5.40 1.35 -16.81
C GLN A 275 5.69 0.03 -17.53
N ALA A 276 6.34 0.13 -18.69
CA ALA A 276 6.79 -1.02 -19.44
C ALA A 276 8.13 -1.54 -18.89
N GLY A 277 8.26 -2.87 -18.82
CA GLY A 277 9.47 -3.57 -18.37
C GLY A 277 10.60 -3.54 -19.41
N TYR A 278 11.82 -3.83 -18.98
CA TYR A 278 12.97 -3.99 -19.86
C TYR A 278 12.98 -5.40 -20.46
N ASP A 279 13.06 -5.47 -21.79
CA ASP A 279 13.18 -6.73 -22.55
C ASP A 279 14.64 -7.03 -22.89
N PHE A 280 15.19 -8.08 -22.30
CA PHE A 280 16.58 -8.51 -22.53
C PHE A 280 16.83 -9.02 -23.95
N ALA A 281 15.80 -9.51 -24.65
CA ALA A 281 15.95 -10.01 -26.01
C ALA A 281 16.16 -8.87 -27.03
N THR A 282 15.43 -7.79 -26.85
CA THR A 282 15.53 -6.57 -27.70
C THR A 282 16.50 -5.53 -27.14
N GLN A 283 16.99 -5.72 -25.90
CA GLN A 283 17.82 -4.77 -25.15
C GLN A 283 17.21 -3.37 -25.05
N SER A 284 15.89 -3.31 -24.93
CA SER A 284 15.10 -2.07 -24.87
C SER A 284 13.89 -2.22 -23.98
N VAL A 285 13.18 -1.11 -23.76
CA VAL A 285 11.87 -1.14 -23.08
C VAL A 285 10.86 -1.87 -23.97
N SER A 286 10.14 -2.83 -23.40
CA SER A 286 9.15 -3.64 -24.11
C SER A 286 8.05 -2.76 -24.73
N GLN A 287 7.65 -3.09 -25.95
CA GLN A 287 6.50 -2.47 -26.63
C GLN A 287 5.22 -3.29 -26.47
N SER A 288 5.26 -4.38 -25.69
CA SER A 288 4.08 -5.21 -25.43
C SER A 288 3.13 -4.52 -24.46
N GLU A 289 1.83 -4.61 -24.73
CA GLU A 289 0.76 -4.14 -23.85
C GLU A 289 0.28 -5.24 -22.88
N GLU A 290 0.86 -6.44 -22.92
CA GLU A 290 0.53 -7.53 -22.02
C GLU A 290 0.96 -7.23 -20.58
N THR A 291 0.19 -7.75 -19.61
CA THR A 291 0.42 -7.47 -18.17
C THR A 291 1.75 -8.00 -17.64
N ALA A 292 2.36 -8.98 -18.30
CA ALA A 292 3.70 -9.46 -17.98
C ALA A 292 4.80 -8.42 -18.29
N TRP A 293 4.54 -7.51 -19.22
CA TRP A 293 5.49 -6.50 -19.68
C TRP A 293 5.15 -5.08 -19.26
N LYS A 294 3.86 -4.80 -18.95
CA LYS A 294 3.40 -3.45 -18.60
C LYS A 294 2.55 -3.48 -17.35
N SER A 295 2.94 -2.72 -16.34
CA SER A 295 2.20 -2.65 -15.08
C SER A 295 0.83 -2.00 -15.26
N THR A 296 -0.22 -2.55 -14.63
CA THR A 296 -1.60 -2.02 -14.68
C THR A 296 -1.98 -1.24 -13.42
N LEU A 297 -1.20 -1.35 -12.35
CA LEU A 297 -1.37 -0.69 -11.06
C LEU A 297 -0.07 -0.01 -10.63
N GLY A 298 -0.15 0.89 -9.66
CA GLY A 298 1.03 1.46 -9.02
C GLY A 298 1.93 0.39 -8.41
N ALA A 299 3.23 0.63 -8.42
CA ALA A 299 4.22 -0.35 -8.01
C ALA A 299 4.16 -0.70 -6.52
N VAL A 300 4.60 -1.91 -6.19
CA VAL A 300 4.96 -2.29 -4.82
C VAL A 300 6.42 -1.93 -4.59
N SER A 301 6.69 -1.02 -3.66
CA SER A 301 8.04 -0.60 -3.29
C SER A 301 8.39 -1.10 -1.89
N VAL A 302 9.56 -1.71 -1.76
CA VAL A 302 10.13 -2.15 -0.48
C VAL A 302 11.32 -1.29 -0.02
N GLY A 303 11.55 -0.16 -0.68
CA GLY A 303 12.66 0.76 -0.44
C GLY A 303 12.41 2.16 -0.98
N ASN A 304 13.49 2.90 -1.22
CA ASN A 304 13.51 4.24 -1.80
C ASN A 304 14.77 4.40 -2.66
N GLU A 305 15.06 5.60 -3.18
CA GLU A 305 16.23 5.86 -4.03
C GLU A 305 17.58 5.52 -3.38
N LYS A 306 17.66 5.49 -2.05
CA LYS A 306 18.91 5.28 -1.30
C LYS A 306 18.98 3.92 -0.62
N ASP A 307 17.83 3.40 -0.22
CA ASP A 307 17.71 2.21 0.59
C ASP A 307 16.91 1.14 -0.13
N SER A 308 17.43 -0.08 -0.19
CA SER A 308 16.78 -1.25 -0.78
C SER A 308 16.65 -2.40 0.21
N ARG A 309 15.77 -3.37 -0.09
CA ARG A 309 15.57 -4.59 0.72
C ARG A 309 15.60 -5.82 -0.18
N GLN A 310 16.15 -6.90 0.35
CA GLN A 310 15.97 -8.21 -0.26
C GLN A 310 14.55 -8.73 0.04
N ILE A 311 13.93 -9.38 -0.94
CA ILE A 311 12.72 -10.19 -0.74
C ILE A 311 13.18 -11.63 -0.59
N THR A 312 13.11 -12.19 0.62
CA THR A 312 13.57 -13.53 0.94
C THR A 312 12.40 -14.53 0.96
N HIS A 313 12.72 -15.85 0.85
CA HIS A 313 11.74 -16.93 0.90
C HIS A 313 10.71 -16.89 -0.25
N VAL A 314 11.11 -16.36 -1.39
CA VAL A 314 10.30 -16.35 -2.61
C VAL A 314 10.34 -17.75 -3.23
N ALA A 315 9.19 -18.40 -3.41
CA ALA A 315 9.06 -19.66 -4.15
C ALA A 315 9.37 -19.45 -5.64
N ALA A 316 9.65 -20.55 -6.37
CA ALA A 316 9.81 -20.48 -7.82
C ALA A 316 8.51 -20.03 -8.49
N GLY A 317 8.59 -19.05 -9.37
CA GLY A 317 7.45 -18.60 -10.18
C GLY A 317 7.00 -19.67 -11.19
N THR A 318 5.72 -19.70 -11.51
CA THR A 318 5.09 -20.63 -12.46
C THR A 318 4.47 -19.94 -13.67
N GLN A 319 4.18 -18.63 -13.54
CA GLN A 319 3.58 -17.81 -14.60
C GLN A 319 4.48 -16.62 -14.95
N ASP A 320 4.27 -16.05 -16.11
CA ASP A 320 5.10 -14.94 -16.64
C ASP A 320 5.04 -13.67 -15.76
N THR A 321 4.03 -13.55 -14.92
CA THR A 321 3.87 -12.44 -13.97
C THR A 321 4.43 -12.70 -12.58
N ASP A 322 4.96 -13.92 -12.32
CA ASP A 322 5.49 -14.28 -11.01
C ASP A 322 6.93 -13.80 -10.81
N ALA A 323 7.32 -13.60 -9.56
CA ALA A 323 8.69 -13.29 -9.22
C ALA A 323 9.61 -14.50 -9.43
N VAL A 324 10.78 -14.27 -10.01
CA VAL A 324 11.84 -15.27 -10.21
C VAL A 324 12.76 -15.30 -8.98
N ASN A 325 13.09 -16.50 -8.50
CA ASN A 325 14.07 -16.66 -7.43
C ASN A 325 15.48 -17.04 -7.97
N VAL A 326 16.49 -16.94 -7.11
CA VAL A 326 17.90 -17.20 -7.44
C VAL A 326 18.12 -18.65 -7.94
N ALA A 327 17.35 -19.63 -7.44
CA ALA A 327 17.48 -21.03 -7.88
C ALA A 327 17.07 -21.21 -9.34
N GLN A 328 16.00 -20.54 -9.79
CA GLN A 328 15.57 -20.55 -11.20
C GLN A 328 16.63 -19.93 -12.12
N VAL A 329 17.21 -18.79 -11.70
CA VAL A 329 18.28 -18.11 -12.47
C VAL A 329 19.54 -18.99 -12.57
N LYS A 330 19.96 -19.66 -11.47
CA LYS A 330 21.09 -20.60 -11.50
C LYS A 330 20.85 -21.77 -12.47
N ARG A 331 19.66 -22.38 -12.44
CA ARG A 331 19.28 -23.44 -13.36
C ARG A 331 19.28 -22.98 -14.83
N LEU A 332 18.83 -21.78 -15.10
CA LEU A 332 18.89 -21.19 -16.44
C LEU A 332 20.33 -21.01 -16.91
N ALA A 333 21.22 -20.52 -16.05
CA ALA A 333 22.64 -20.35 -16.35
C ALA A 333 23.33 -21.71 -16.60
N GLU A 334 23.07 -22.72 -15.80
CA GLU A 334 23.57 -24.10 -15.99
C GLU A 334 23.14 -24.68 -17.35
N ARG A 335 21.89 -24.47 -17.74
CA ARG A 335 21.38 -24.89 -19.04
C ARG A 335 22.07 -24.17 -20.20
N TRP A 336 22.24 -22.86 -20.11
CA TRP A 336 22.97 -22.10 -21.15
C TRP A 336 24.40 -22.55 -21.30
N GLN A 337 25.10 -22.86 -20.19
CA GLN A 337 26.47 -23.41 -20.27
C GLN A 337 26.49 -24.78 -20.96
N ALA A 338 25.55 -25.67 -20.61
CA ALA A 338 25.45 -27.00 -21.24
C ALA A 338 25.15 -26.88 -22.75
N ASP A 339 24.18 -26.04 -23.14
CA ASP A 339 23.85 -25.79 -24.55
C ASP A 339 25.01 -25.19 -25.32
N SER A 340 25.80 -24.28 -24.73
CA SER A 340 26.98 -23.68 -25.32
C SER A 340 28.08 -24.74 -25.55
N GLN A 341 28.40 -25.58 -24.55
CA GLN A 341 29.38 -26.66 -24.65
C GLN A 341 28.97 -27.69 -25.71
N GLN A 342 27.69 -28.02 -25.79
CA GLN A 342 27.17 -28.93 -26.81
C GLN A 342 27.39 -28.36 -28.24
N LYS A 343 27.08 -27.08 -28.44
CA LYS A 343 27.32 -26.38 -29.74
C LYS A 343 28.77 -26.33 -30.08
N GLU A 344 29.65 -25.97 -29.15
CA GLU A 344 31.09 -25.94 -29.34
C GLU A 344 31.63 -27.33 -29.70
N SER A 345 31.18 -28.39 -29.02
CA SER A 345 31.56 -29.76 -29.33
C SER A 345 31.11 -30.21 -30.73
N ALA A 346 29.87 -29.85 -31.12
CA ALA A 346 29.35 -30.14 -32.45
C ALA A 346 30.14 -29.41 -33.55
N VAL A 347 30.48 -28.12 -33.36
CA VAL A 347 31.32 -27.35 -34.28
C VAL A 347 32.75 -27.93 -34.38
N ALA A 348 33.35 -28.32 -33.25
CA ALA A 348 34.66 -28.96 -33.23
C ALA A 348 34.66 -30.29 -34.01
N ALA A 349 33.60 -31.12 -33.86
CA ALA A 349 33.43 -32.34 -34.62
C ALA A 349 33.33 -32.09 -36.14
N GLN A 350 32.52 -31.10 -36.54
CA GLN A 350 32.42 -30.70 -37.97
C GLN A 350 33.73 -30.20 -38.53
N ILE A 351 34.49 -29.37 -37.80
CA ILE A 351 35.81 -28.90 -38.20
C ILE A 351 36.78 -30.07 -38.39
N ASN A 352 36.77 -31.05 -37.47
CA ASN A 352 37.62 -32.23 -37.59
C ASN A 352 37.25 -33.10 -38.79
N GLN A 353 35.97 -33.25 -39.10
CA GLN A 353 35.51 -33.95 -40.29
C GLN A 353 35.97 -33.24 -41.57
N ILE A 354 35.75 -31.93 -41.68
CA ILE A 354 36.20 -31.14 -42.81
C ILE A 354 37.70 -31.24 -42.98
N ARG A 355 38.49 -31.16 -41.91
CA ARG A 355 39.97 -31.34 -41.96
C ARG A 355 40.34 -32.72 -42.45
N ALA A 356 39.64 -33.79 -42.02
CA ALA A 356 39.92 -35.14 -42.50
C ALA A 356 39.60 -35.30 -43.99
N GLU A 357 38.46 -34.82 -44.45
CA GLU A 357 38.06 -34.80 -45.86
C GLU A 357 39.01 -33.98 -46.70
N THR A 358 39.39 -32.79 -46.28
CA THR A 358 40.36 -31.92 -46.94
C THR A 358 41.72 -32.62 -47.08
N ARG A 359 42.18 -33.30 -46.01
CA ARG A 359 43.46 -34.05 -46.04
C ARG A 359 43.47 -35.18 -47.11
N VAL A 360 42.33 -35.90 -47.20
CA VAL A 360 42.12 -36.93 -48.17
C VAL A 360 42.15 -36.36 -49.60
N GLU A 361 41.43 -35.26 -49.82
CA GLU A 361 41.42 -34.60 -51.14
C GLU A 361 42.79 -34.01 -51.53
N MET A 362 43.48 -33.36 -50.57
CA MET A 362 44.86 -32.86 -50.81
C MET A 362 45.81 -33.98 -51.19
N LYS A 363 45.72 -35.14 -50.50
CA LYS A 363 46.53 -36.28 -50.83
C LYS A 363 46.24 -36.85 -52.24
N LYS A 364 44.96 -36.91 -52.63
CA LYS A 364 44.58 -37.30 -54.00
C LYS A 364 45.11 -36.29 -55.03
N LEU A 365 45.08 -34.98 -54.73
CA LEU A 365 45.62 -33.94 -55.62
C LEU A 365 47.17 -34.05 -55.77
N GLU A 366 47.84 -34.26 -54.62
CA GLU A 366 49.30 -34.50 -54.60
C GLU A 366 49.67 -35.74 -55.43
N ASP A 367 48.94 -36.86 -55.19
CA ASP A 367 49.18 -38.09 -55.97
C ASP A 367 49.01 -37.92 -57.50
N ARG A 368 47.99 -37.09 -57.88
CA ARG A 368 47.78 -36.78 -59.31
C ARG A 368 48.84 -35.87 -59.86
N ALA A 369 49.35 -34.88 -59.13
CA ALA A 369 50.38 -33.97 -59.52
C ALA A 369 51.71 -34.72 -59.69
N ASP A 370 52.09 -35.58 -58.75
CA ASP A 370 53.29 -36.42 -58.84
C ASP A 370 53.20 -37.40 -59.98
N ALA A 371 52.03 -38.02 -60.24
CA ALA A 371 51.85 -38.90 -61.41
C ALA A 371 51.95 -38.13 -62.74
N GLY A 372 51.48 -36.91 -62.83
CA GLY A 372 51.62 -36.01 -63.95
C GLY A 372 53.11 -35.67 -64.20
N SER A 373 53.91 -35.42 -63.18
CA SER A 373 55.33 -35.21 -63.26
C SER A 373 56.05 -36.46 -63.76
N ALA A 374 55.70 -37.64 -63.27
CA ALA A 374 56.25 -38.91 -63.76
C ALA A 374 55.92 -39.14 -65.24
N ALA A 375 54.72 -38.81 -65.66
CA ALA A 375 54.27 -38.86 -67.06
C ALA A 375 55.12 -37.93 -67.98
N ALA A 376 55.36 -36.69 -67.52
CA ALA A 376 56.21 -35.73 -68.25
C ALA A 376 57.61 -36.23 -68.40
N ILE A 377 58.23 -36.82 -67.39
CA ILE A 377 59.52 -37.45 -67.44
C ILE A 377 59.53 -38.62 -68.50
N ALA A 378 58.45 -39.44 -68.48
CA ALA A 378 58.31 -40.52 -69.45
C ALA A 378 58.29 -40.03 -70.91
N VAL A 379 57.60 -38.96 -71.21
CA VAL A 379 57.53 -38.29 -72.49
C VAL A 379 58.91 -37.70 -72.87
N GLY A 380 59.65 -37.09 -71.93
CA GLY A 380 60.94 -36.53 -72.10
C GLY A 380 62.00 -37.57 -72.47
N ASN A 381 61.80 -38.84 -72.06
CA ASN A 381 62.71 -39.96 -72.39
C ASN A 381 62.39 -40.65 -73.70
N LEU A 382 61.42 -40.20 -74.50
CA LEU A 382 61.09 -40.75 -75.77
C LEU A 382 62.16 -40.43 -76.78
N GLY A 383 62.78 -41.43 -77.38
CA GLY A 383 63.71 -41.30 -78.52
C GLY A 383 62.96 -40.79 -79.75
N GLN A 384 63.72 -40.29 -80.73
CA GLN A 384 63.17 -39.83 -82.00
C GLN A 384 64.03 -40.32 -83.19
N ALA A 385 63.45 -40.31 -84.36
CA ALA A 385 64.21 -40.58 -85.64
C ALA A 385 65.14 -39.43 -85.94
N TYR A 386 66.34 -39.72 -86.52
CA TYR A 386 67.38 -38.75 -86.81
C TYR A 386 67.82 -38.72 -88.29
N GLN A 387 67.52 -39.78 -89.06
CA GLN A 387 67.97 -39.86 -90.45
C GLN A 387 66.80 -39.57 -91.42
N PRO A 388 67.05 -38.91 -92.54
CA PRO A 388 66.05 -38.69 -93.59
C PRO A 388 65.34 -39.98 -93.96
N GLY A 389 64.01 -39.98 -94.02
CA GLY A 389 63.16 -41.10 -94.32
C GLY A 389 62.92 -42.09 -93.17
N GLN A 390 63.65 -41.99 -92.08
CA GLN A 390 63.55 -42.88 -90.90
C GLN A 390 62.28 -42.66 -90.10
N GLY A 391 61.66 -43.72 -89.66
CA GLY A 391 60.65 -43.77 -88.67
C GLY A 391 61.20 -44.44 -87.40
N ALA A 392 60.76 -43.98 -86.21
CA ALA A 392 61.08 -44.58 -84.93
C ALA A 392 59.85 -44.71 -84.06
N VAL A 393 59.73 -45.82 -83.32
CA VAL A 393 58.82 -46.04 -82.25
C VAL A 393 59.65 -46.09 -80.97
N SER A 394 59.29 -45.38 -79.97
CA SER A 394 59.99 -45.32 -78.69
C SER A 394 59.06 -45.56 -77.52
N ILE A 395 59.54 -46.17 -76.47
CA ILE A 395 58.83 -46.32 -75.17
C ILE A 395 59.69 -45.63 -74.13
N GLY A 396 59.08 -44.78 -73.35
CA GLY A 396 59.74 -44.07 -72.25
C GLY A 396 59.02 -44.36 -70.92
N SER A 397 59.76 -44.40 -69.86
CA SER A 397 59.22 -44.48 -68.50
C SER A 397 59.84 -43.37 -67.68
N GLY A 398 59.06 -42.91 -66.67
CA GLY A 398 59.45 -41.90 -65.69
C GLY A 398 58.92 -42.26 -64.31
N VAL A 399 59.71 -41.96 -63.31
CA VAL A 399 59.28 -42.10 -61.90
C VAL A 399 59.52 -40.82 -61.18
N TRP A 400 58.52 -40.38 -60.42
CA TRP A 400 58.60 -39.19 -59.57
C TRP A 400 57.89 -39.47 -58.24
N ARG A 401 58.57 -39.32 -57.10
CA ARG A 401 58.06 -39.51 -55.76
C ARG A 401 57.15 -40.77 -55.59
N GLY A 402 57.66 -41.90 -56.18
CA GLY A 402 56.99 -43.20 -56.12
C GLY A 402 55.78 -43.38 -57.06
N LYS A 403 55.54 -42.45 -57.96
CA LYS A 403 54.56 -42.59 -59.05
C LYS A 403 55.29 -42.90 -60.35
N ALA A 404 54.67 -43.77 -61.16
CA ALA A 404 55.22 -44.16 -62.45
C ALA A 404 54.40 -43.57 -63.60
N GLY A 405 55.08 -43.15 -64.64
CA GLY A 405 54.52 -42.74 -65.91
C GLY A 405 55.14 -43.63 -67.04
N PHE A 406 54.34 -43.96 -68.06
CA PHE A 406 54.72 -44.68 -69.23
C PHE A 406 54.29 -43.91 -70.48
N ALA A 407 55.20 -43.75 -71.45
CA ALA A 407 54.87 -43.07 -72.65
C ALA A 407 55.32 -43.91 -73.89
N VAL A 408 54.52 -43.87 -74.93
CA VAL A 408 54.84 -44.40 -76.25
C VAL A 408 54.86 -43.25 -77.21
N GLY A 409 55.90 -43.21 -77.98
CA GLY A 409 56.09 -42.17 -79.00
C GLY A 409 56.39 -42.76 -80.40
N VAL A 410 55.93 -42.06 -81.38
CA VAL A 410 56.24 -42.34 -82.78
C VAL A 410 56.87 -41.09 -83.39
N SER A 411 57.90 -41.21 -84.20
CA SER A 411 58.46 -40.09 -84.91
C SER A 411 58.83 -40.48 -86.32
N LYS A 412 58.82 -39.55 -87.24
CA LYS A 412 59.20 -39.73 -88.61
C LYS A 412 59.92 -38.51 -89.17
N VAL A 413 61.06 -38.68 -89.75
CA VAL A 413 61.78 -37.67 -90.53
C VAL A 413 61.39 -37.79 -92.02
N SER A 414 61.07 -36.70 -92.68
CA SER A 414 60.71 -36.66 -94.10
C SER A 414 61.90 -37.19 -94.99
N ALA A 415 61.58 -37.66 -96.17
CA ALA A 415 62.59 -38.11 -97.10
C ALA A 415 63.62 -37.00 -97.47
N SER A 416 63.23 -35.74 -97.38
CA SER A 416 64.06 -34.55 -97.60
C SER A 416 64.97 -34.23 -96.38
N GLY A 417 64.77 -34.85 -95.22
CA GLY A 417 65.49 -34.58 -93.99
C GLY A 417 65.01 -33.28 -93.23
N LYS A 418 64.11 -32.50 -93.85
CA LYS A 418 63.76 -31.18 -93.35
C LYS A 418 62.60 -31.15 -92.35
N TRP A 419 61.80 -32.16 -92.23
CA TRP A 419 60.66 -32.22 -91.36
C TRP A 419 60.70 -33.41 -90.42
N LEU A 420 60.50 -33.15 -89.08
CA LEU A 420 60.35 -34.19 -88.11
C LEU A 420 58.94 -34.09 -87.52
N VAL A 421 58.17 -35.11 -87.58
CA VAL A 421 56.82 -35.20 -86.93
C VAL A 421 56.94 -36.18 -85.78
N LYS A 422 56.43 -35.80 -84.64
CA LYS A 422 56.39 -36.62 -83.43
C LYS A 422 54.95 -36.70 -82.91
N GLY A 423 54.56 -37.84 -82.47
CA GLY A 423 53.35 -38.08 -81.73
C GLY A 423 53.66 -38.92 -80.49
N SER A 424 53.02 -38.62 -79.38
CA SER A 424 53.17 -39.38 -78.16
C SER A 424 51.86 -39.61 -77.45
N ALA A 425 51.68 -40.73 -76.76
CA ALA A 425 50.65 -41.01 -75.80
C ALA A 425 51.33 -41.38 -74.49
N VAL A 426 50.75 -40.89 -73.37
CA VAL A 426 51.31 -41.11 -72.07
C VAL A 426 50.19 -41.48 -71.07
N GLY A 427 50.47 -42.36 -70.14
CA GLY A 427 49.68 -42.77 -69.05
C GLY A 427 50.48 -42.71 -67.77
N ALA A 428 49.77 -42.41 -66.62
CA ALA A 428 50.35 -42.38 -65.27
C ALA A 428 49.65 -43.28 -64.31
N SER A 429 50.31 -43.78 -63.26
CA SER A 429 49.84 -44.76 -62.30
C SER A 429 48.72 -44.22 -61.44
N LYS A 430 48.60 -42.91 -61.24
CA LYS A 430 47.53 -42.20 -60.47
C LYS A 430 47.10 -40.93 -61.21
N GLY A 431 46.76 -41.04 -62.45
CA GLY A 431 46.39 -39.90 -63.28
C GLY A 431 45.67 -40.33 -64.54
N GLY A 432 45.38 -39.44 -65.39
CA GLY A 432 44.77 -39.70 -66.68
C GLY A 432 45.78 -40.13 -67.71
N ALA A 433 45.30 -40.43 -68.86
CA ALA A 433 46.08 -40.54 -70.07
C ALA A 433 46.09 -39.21 -70.82
N GLY A 434 47.18 -38.91 -71.52
CA GLY A 434 47.35 -37.72 -72.34
C GLY A 434 48.10 -38.04 -73.61
N GLY A 435 48.12 -37.18 -74.56
CA GLY A 435 48.88 -37.28 -75.80
C GLY A 435 49.28 -35.90 -76.31
N GLY A 436 50.37 -35.91 -77.11
CA GLY A 436 50.87 -34.71 -77.73
C GLY A 436 51.44 -35.01 -79.12
N ALA A 437 51.45 -34.02 -79.95
CA ALA A 437 52.08 -34.07 -81.25
C ALA A 437 52.92 -32.83 -81.49
N SER A 438 53.99 -32.93 -82.18
CA SER A 438 54.80 -31.82 -82.60
C SER A 438 55.33 -31.98 -84.00
N VAL A 439 55.54 -30.91 -84.71
CA VAL A 439 56.16 -30.84 -85.98
C VAL A 439 57.38 -29.88 -85.89
N THR A 440 58.53 -30.32 -86.27
CA THR A 440 59.77 -29.54 -86.26
C THR A 440 60.33 -29.40 -87.64
N TYR A 441 60.72 -28.24 -88.08
CA TYR A 441 61.43 -27.96 -89.32
C TYR A 441 62.92 -27.84 -89.00
N LEU A 442 63.67 -28.55 -89.75
CA LEU A 442 65.16 -28.60 -89.67
C LEU A 442 65.71 -27.86 -90.86
N TRP A 443 66.50 -26.90 -90.66
CA TRP A 443 67.16 -26.09 -91.75
C TRP A 443 68.56 -26.43 -91.97
#